data_df820f082781c91e21a92d9e35d4728e
#
_entry.id   df820f082781c91e21a92d9e35d4728e
#
_cell.length_a   1.000
_cell.length_b   1.000
_cell.length_c   1.000
_cell.angle_alpha   90.00
_cell.angle_beta   90.00
_cell.angle_gamma   90.00
#
_symmetry.space_group_name_H-M   'P 1'
#
loop_
_entity.id
_entity.type
_entity.pdbx_description
1 polymer ?
#
loop_
_entity_poly.entity_id
_entity_poly.type
_entity_poly.pdbx_seq_one_letter_code
_entity_poly.pdbx_strand_id
1 'polypeptide(L)'
;IKAVIYVSPNFGPKSYKGQLLRVPGAKLFMPLVFGKEHFFIPQNIEHERCWTTSYPIKALFAVKDSVVAAYKIKHNKIKVPLLFWFSDDDQVVSAKATRKIISKMGNNVTVHNPILTNEDDSSRHGVLGDILSASQTKDGVNKILSWLSKYI
;
A
#
# COMPACT_ATOMS: atom_id res chain seq x y z
N ILE A 1 4.94 -1.19 21.45
CA ILE A 1 4.27 -0.41 20.38
C ILE A 1 3.05 0.22 21.00
N LYS A 2 2.92 1.57 20.89
CA LYS A 2 1.77 2.33 21.45
C LYS A 2 0.67 2.56 20.39
N ALA A 3 1.03 2.73 19.13
CA ALA A 3 0.11 2.90 18.01
C ALA A 3 0.77 2.42 16.70
N VAL A 4 -0.02 2.19 15.65
CA VAL A 4 0.48 1.84 14.31
C VAL A 4 -0.24 2.68 13.25
N ILE A 5 0.52 3.19 12.31
CA ILE A 5 0.01 3.95 11.16
C ILE A 5 0.32 3.16 9.89
N TYR A 6 -0.69 2.89 9.11
CA TYR A 6 -0.60 2.27 7.79
C TYR A 6 -0.85 3.34 6.73
N VAL A 7 0.15 3.64 5.90
CA VAL A 7 0.00 4.53 4.75
C VAL A 7 0.04 3.68 3.49
N SER A 8 -1.01 3.71 2.70
CA SER A 8 -1.19 2.92 1.48
C SER A 8 -0.76 1.45 1.62
N PRO A 9 -1.28 0.70 2.60
CA PRO A 9 -0.80 -0.64 2.91
C PRO A 9 -1.14 -1.64 1.81
N ASN A 10 -0.19 -2.49 1.47
CA ASN A 10 -0.39 -3.54 0.47
C ASN A 10 -0.94 -4.83 1.09
N PHE A 11 -2.25 -5.04 0.98
CA PHE A 11 -2.91 -6.31 1.28
C PHE A 11 -3.33 -7.07 0.02
N GLY A 12 -2.87 -6.65 -1.14
CA GLY A 12 -3.06 -7.32 -2.42
C GLY A 12 -3.04 -6.33 -3.59
N PRO A 13 -2.65 -6.80 -4.77
CA PRO A 13 -2.57 -5.94 -5.94
C PRO A 13 -3.98 -5.53 -6.42
N LYS A 14 -4.10 -4.32 -6.98
CA LYS A 14 -5.31 -3.86 -7.70
C LYS A 14 -5.55 -4.69 -8.94
N SER A 15 -4.47 -4.93 -9.71
CA SER A 15 -4.53 -5.65 -10.98
C SER A 15 -4.81 -7.15 -10.77
N TYR A 16 -5.72 -7.69 -11.60
CA TYR A 16 -5.97 -9.13 -11.66
C TYR A 16 -4.72 -9.94 -12.08
N LYS A 17 -3.81 -9.35 -12.87
CA LYS A 17 -2.54 -9.99 -13.26
C LYS A 17 -1.68 -10.35 -12.04
N GLY A 18 -1.75 -9.56 -10.97
CA GLY A 18 -1.08 -9.87 -9.71
C GLY A 18 -1.62 -11.13 -9.01
N GLN A 19 -2.84 -11.56 -9.33
CA GLN A 19 -3.40 -12.82 -8.79
C GLN A 19 -2.69 -14.04 -9.39
N LEU A 20 -2.12 -13.93 -10.58
CA LEU A 20 -1.35 -15.01 -11.23
C LEU A 20 -0.12 -15.42 -10.42
N LEU A 21 0.41 -14.54 -9.57
CA LEU A 21 1.48 -14.89 -8.65
C LEU A 21 1.10 -15.99 -7.64
N ARG A 22 -0.20 -16.24 -7.45
CA ARG A 22 -0.72 -17.25 -6.52
C ARG A 22 -0.93 -18.62 -7.17
N VAL A 23 -0.85 -18.70 -8.49
CA VAL A 23 -1.06 -19.96 -9.23
C VAL A 23 0.14 -20.89 -8.98
N PRO A 24 -0.09 -22.20 -8.72
CA PRO A 24 0.99 -23.17 -8.64
C PRO A 24 1.90 -23.12 -9.87
N GLY A 25 3.21 -23.18 -9.68
CA GLY A 25 4.18 -23.07 -10.77
C GLY A 25 4.45 -21.66 -11.30
N ALA A 26 3.80 -20.61 -10.75
CA ALA A 26 3.96 -19.23 -11.21
C ALA A 26 5.44 -18.78 -11.26
N LYS A 27 6.28 -19.23 -10.35
CA LYS A 27 7.73 -18.93 -10.35
C LYS A 27 8.44 -19.36 -11.63
N LEU A 28 7.91 -20.39 -12.32
CA LEU A 28 8.49 -20.91 -13.57
C LEU A 28 7.96 -20.17 -14.80
N PHE A 29 6.64 -19.98 -14.90
CA PHE A 29 6.04 -19.42 -16.11
C PHE A 29 5.94 -17.88 -16.11
N MET A 30 5.86 -17.21 -14.95
CA MET A 30 5.76 -15.75 -14.93
C MET A 30 6.90 -15.02 -15.65
N PRO A 31 8.19 -15.41 -15.49
CA PRO A 31 9.27 -14.80 -16.25
C PRO A 31 9.18 -15.05 -17.77
N LEU A 32 8.53 -16.15 -18.20
CA LEU A 32 8.33 -16.45 -19.61
C LEU A 32 7.21 -15.63 -20.24
N VAL A 33 6.15 -15.37 -19.48
CA VAL A 33 4.95 -14.66 -19.96
C VAL A 33 5.09 -13.14 -19.83
N PHE A 34 5.67 -12.65 -18.74
CA PHE A 34 5.75 -11.22 -18.40
C PHE A 34 7.17 -10.64 -18.50
N GLY A 35 8.15 -11.45 -18.95
CA GLY A 35 9.55 -11.04 -18.99
C GLY A 35 10.28 -11.30 -17.67
N LYS A 36 11.59 -11.07 -17.67
CA LYS A 36 12.45 -11.30 -16.49
C LYS A 36 12.35 -10.17 -15.48
N GLU A 37 12.01 -8.97 -15.94
CA GLU A 37 11.95 -7.75 -15.12
C GLU A 37 10.56 -7.12 -15.17
N HIS A 38 10.19 -6.51 -14.06
CA HIS A 38 9.06 -5.61 -13.94
C HIS A 38 9.59 -4.19 -13.88
N PHE A 39 8.97 -3.27 -14.61
CA PHE A 39 9.31 -1.86 -14.57
C PHE A 39 8.03 -1.01 -14.55
N PHE A 40 8.17 0.22 -14.07
CA PHE A 40 7.14 1.25 -14.17
C PHE A 40 7.77 2.59 -14.59
N ILE A 41 6.97 3.45 -15.17
CA ILE A 41 7.41 4.78 -15.61
C ILE A 41 7.28 5.74 -14.41
N PRO A 42 8.38 6.38 -13.98
CA PRO A 42 8.32 7.37 -12.91
C PRO A 42 7.52 8.61 -13.34
N GLN A 43 6.81 9.23 -12.41
CA GLN A 43 5.97 10.39 -12.69
C GLN A 43 6.76 11.70 -12.74
N ASN A 44 7.94 11.75 -12.13
CA ASN A 44 8.85 12.89 -12.13
C ASN A 44 10.29 12.43 -11.81
N ILE A 45 11.26 13.35 -11.93
CA ILE A 45 12.69 13.07 -11.72
C ILE A 45 12.99 12.58 -10.30
N GLU A 46 12.34 13.16 -9.27
CA GLU A 46 12.56 12.73 -7.89
C GLU A 46 11.99 11.33 -7.62
N HIS A 47 10.88 10.99 -8.27
CA HIS A 47 10.33 9.64 -8.24
C HIS A 47 11.31 8.63 -8.86
N GLU A 48 11.92 8.96 -10.00
CA GLU A 48 12.94 8.13 -10.64
C GLU A 48 14.18 7.96 -9.75
N ARG A 49 14.62 9.05 -9.14
CA ARG A 49 15.82 9.06 -8.28
C ARG A 49 15.62 8.28 -6.99
N CYS A 50 14.43 8.31 -6.40
CA CYS A 50 14.18 7.77 -5.06
C CYS A 50 13.56 6.36 -5.06
N TRP A 51 13.04 5.87 -6.19
CA TRP A 51 12.41 4.54 -6.29
C TRP A 51 13.19 3.60 -7.18
N THR A 52 13.17 2.31 -6.85
CA THR A 52 13.65 1.26 -7.75
C THR A 52 12.62 1.03 -8.84
N THR A 53 12.83 1.63 -10.01
CA THR A 53 11.88 1.63 -11.15
C THR A 53 11.88 0.35 -11.97
N SER A 54 12.94 -0.48 -11.85
CA SER A 54 13.04 -1.81 -12.47
C SER A 54 13.57 -2.83 -11.47
N TYR A 55 12.96 -4.01 -11.43
CA TYR A 55 13.38 -5.11 -10.57
C TYR A 55 12.98 -6.47 -11.14
N PRO A 56 13.72 -7.54 -10.79
CA PRO A 56 13.37 -8.87 -11.26
C PRO A 56 11.95 -9.28 -10.88
N ILE A 57 11.20 -9.86 -11.83
CA ILE A 57 9.82 -10.30 -11.58
C ILE A 57 9.74 -11.30 -10.41
N LYS A 58 10.82 -12.01 -10.13
CA LYS A 58 10.95 -12.90 -8.97
C LYS A 58 10.79 -12.18 -7.62
N ALA A 59 11.11 -10.88 -7.54
CA ALA A 59 10.94 -10.08 -6.31
C ALA A 59 9.45 -9.96 -5.92
N LEU A 60 8.53 -9.99 -6.88
CA LEU A 60 7.08 -9.94 -6.64
C LEU A 60 6.59 -11.14 -5.81
N PHE A 61 7.29 -12.28 -5.85
CA PHE A 61 6.93 -13.44 -5.02
C PHE A 61 7.19 -13.18 -3.53
N ALA A 62 8.22 -12.44 -3.17
CA ALA A 62 8.45 -12.03 -1.78
C ALA A 62 7.32 -11.11 -1.29
N VAL A 63 6.90 -10.14 -2.13
CA VAL A 63 5.76 -9.27 -1.84
C VAL A 63 4.47 -10.10 -1.68
N LYS A 64 4.20 -11.04 -2.59
CA LYS A 64 3.07 -11.96 -2.50
C LYS A 64 3.11 -12.77 -1.20
N ASP A 65 4.27 -13.30 -0.83
CA ASP A 65 4.41 -14.11 0.40
C ASP A 65 4.17 -13.27 1.66
N SER A 66 4.60 -11.99 1.67
CA SER A 66 4.30 -11.02 2.75
C SER A 66 2.80 -10.77 2.89
N VAL A 67 2.11 -10.57 1.75
CA VAL A 67 0.65 -10.39 1.73
C VAL A 67 -0.04 -11.64 2.27
N VAL A 68 0.38 -12.84 1.86
CA VAL A 68 -0.18 -14.11 2.36
C VAL A 68 0.04 -14.25 3.87
N ALA A 69 1.23 -13.88 4.36
CA ALA A 69 1.54 -13.89 5.79
C ALA A 69 0.64 -12.92 6.56
N ALA A 70 0.44 -11.69 6.03
CA ALA A 70 -0.45 -10.71 6.64
C ALA A 70 -1.89 -11.23 6.80
N TYR A 71 -2.42 -11.98 5.82
CA TYR A 71 -3.75 -12.57 5.92
C TYR A 71 -3.89 -13.66 6.99
N LYS A 72 -2.79 -14.28 7.43
CA LYS A 72 -2.78 -15.32 8.48
C LYS A 72 -2.77 -14.75 9.90
N ILE A 73 -2.49 -13.46 10.06
CA ILE A 73 -2.48 -12.78 11.36
C ILE A 73 -3.88 -12.76 11.96
N LYS A 74 -3.99 -12.98 13.26
CA LYS A 74 -5.23 -12.82 14.01
C LYS A 74 -5.50 -11.34 14.28
N HIS A 75 -6.03 -10.63 13.29
CA HIS A 75 -6.21 -9.17 13.30
C HIS A 75 -7.02 -8.68 14.50
N ASN A 76 -8.03 -9.42 14.96
CA ASN A 76 -8.85 -9.11 16.13
C ASN A 76 -8.08 -9.12 17.45
N LYS A 77 -6.87 -9.67 17.47
CA LYS A 77 -5.98 -9.67 18.64
C LYS A 77 -5.10 -8.42 18.74
N ILE A 78 -5.06 -7.61 17.69
CA ILE A 78 -4.32 -6.34 17.69
C ILE A 78 -5.14 -5.33 18.49
N LYS A 79 -4.62 -4.87 19.66
CA LYS A 79 -5.34 -4.00 20.61
C LYS A 79 -4.84 -2.56 20.60
N VAL A 80 -3.66 -2.31 20.00
CA VAL A 80 -3.13 -0.94 19.88
C VAL A 80 -3.95 -0.11 18.90
N PRO A 81 -4.04 1.20 19.08
CA PRO A 81 -4.69 2.10 18.12
C PRO A 81 -4.05 1.98 16.71
N LEU A 82 -4.89 1.93 15.69
CA LEU A 82 -4.50 1.77 14.30
C LEU A 82 -5.08 2.93 13.47
N LEU A 83 -4.21 3.58 12.69
CA LEU A 83 -4.62 4.53 11.67
C LEU A 83 -4.34 3.93 10.29
N PHE A 84 -5.35 3.86 9.45
CA PHE A 84 -5.26 3.51 8.05
C PHE A 84 -5.46 4.77 7.22
N TRP A 85 -4.43 5.13 6.45
CA TRP A 85 -4.42 6.28 5.56
C TRP A 85 -4.19 5.80 4.12
N PHE A 86 -5.22 5.75 3.31
CA PHE A 86 -5.14 5.23 1.95
C PHE A 86 -6.30 5.74 1.10
N SER A 87 -6.10 5.76 -0.23
CA SER A 87 -7.15 6.13 -1.18
C SER A 87 -7.98 4.92 -1.59
N ASP A 88 -9.31 5.09 -1.66
CA ASP A 88 -10.20 4.11 -2.24
C ASP A 88 -10.00 3.96 -3.76
N ASP A 89 -9.44 5.01 -4.40
CA ASP A 89 -9.15 5.06 -5.84
C ASP A 89 -7.76 4.53 -6.20
N ASP A 90 -6.99 4.01 -5.22
CA ASP A 90 -5.66 3.45 -5.42
C ASP A 90 -5.63 2.47 -6.60
N GLN A 91 -4.70 2.71 -7.58
CA GLN A 91 -4.55 1.92 -8.79
C GLN A 91 -3.43 0.87 -8.70
N VAL A 92 -2.62 0.91 -7.63
CA VAL A 92 -1.50 -0.02 -7.40
C VAL A 92 -1.93 -1.17 -6.51
N VAL A 93 -2.49 -0.85 -5.34
CA VAL A 93 -2.96 -1.85 -4.37
C VAL A 93 -4.48 -1.82 -4.22
N SER A 94 -5.04 -2.92 -3.77
CA SER A 94 -6.49 -3.07 -3.65
C SER A 94 -7.01 -2.44 -2.35
N ALA A 95 -7.64 -1.28 -2.44
CA ALA A 95 -8.38 -0.68 -1.32
C ALA A 95 -9.44 -1.62 -0.74
N LYS A 96 -10.11 -2.42 -1.61
CA LYS A 96 -11.06 -3.46 -1.18
C LYS A 96 -10.39 -4.51 -0.29
N ALA A 97 -9.15 -4.91 -0.61
CA ALA A 97 -8.38 -5.85 0.21
C ALA A 97 -8.03 -5.23 1.58
N THR A 98 -7.63 -3.96 1.59
CA THR A 98 -7.36 -3.20 2.81
C THR A 98 -8.60 -3.11 3.69
N ARG A 99 -9.76 -2.73 3.13
CA ARG A 99 -11.02 -2.67 3.87
C ARG A 99 -11.45 -4.04 4.40
N LYS A 100 -11.19 -5.13 3.67
CA LYS A 100 -11.43 -6.51 4.13
C LYS A 100 -10.55 -6.89 5.33
N ILE A 101 -9.32 -6.39 5.40
CA ILE A 101 -8.47 -6.59 6.59
C ILE A 101 -8.98 -5.75 7.76
N ILE A 102 -9.30 -4.49 7.52
CA ILE A 102 -9.87 -3.59 8.54
C ILE A 102 -11.13 -4.21 9.18
N SER A 103 -12.02 -4.80 8.38
CA SER A 103 -13.25 -5.42 8.91
C SER A 103 -13.02 -6.62 9.84
N LYS A 104 -11.80 -7.16 9.88
CA LYS A 104 -11.39 -8.24 10.80
C LYS A 104 -10.73 -7.70 12.06
N MET A 105 -10.49 -6.40 12.15
CA MET A 105 -9.88 -5.75 13.32
C MET A 105 -10.95 -5.37 14.35
N GLY A 106 -10.53 -5.00 15.56
CA GLY A 106 -11.43 -4.48 16.58
C GLY A 106 -11.80 -3.01 16.36
N ASN A 107 -12.42 -2.40 17.38
CA ASN A 107 -12.91 -1.02 17.33
C ASN A 107 -11.81 0.06 17.50
N ASN A 108 -10.56 -0.33 17.49
CA ASN A 108 -9.39 0.53 17.67
C ASN A 108 -8.81 1.05 16.33
N VAL A 109 -9.62 1.04 15.27
CA VAL A 109 -9.21 1.45 13.91
C VAL A 109 -9.80 2.80 13.55
N THR A 110 -8.95 3.71 13.12
CA THR A 110 -9.32 4.96 12.44
C THR A 110 -8.97 4.82 10.97
N VAL A 111 -9.87 5.21 10.08
CA VAL A 111 -9.63 5.20 8.63
C VAL A 111 -9.70 6.63 8.11
N HIS A 112 -8.69 7.02 7.35
CA HIS A 112 -8.67 8.27 6.61
C HIS A 112 -8.48 7.99 5.11
N ASN A 113 -9.44 8.44 4.31
CA ASN A 113 -9.41 8.41 2.84
C ASN A 113 -9.18 9.85 2.37
N PRO A 114 -7.95 10.23 1.95
CA PRO A 114 -7.67 11.59 1.51
C PRO A 114 -8.35 11.92 0.18
N ILE A 115 -8.79 13.16 0.02
CA ILE A 115 -9.27 13.67 -1.25
C ILE A 115 -8.07 14.12 -2.06
N LEU A 116 -7.70 13.34 -3.07
CA LEU A 116 -6.56 13.61 -3.94
C LEU A 116 -7.01 14.43 -5.16
N THR A 117 -6.18 15.39 -5.55
CA THR A 117 -6.38 16.25 -6.72
C THR A 117 -5.62 15.72 -7.94
N ASN A 118 -5.68 16.44 -9.06
CA ASN A 118 -4.91 16.10 -10.26
C ASN A 118 -3.41 16.44 -10.13
N GLU A 119 -3.03 17.19 -9.10
CA GLU A 119 -1.64 17.53 -8.77
C GLU A 119 -0.98 16.46 -7.89
N ASP A 120 -1.76 15.53 -7.33
CA ASP A 120 -1.30 14.43 -6.51
C ASP A 120 -0.97 13.20 -7.37
N ASP A 121 -0.43 12.16 -6.73
CA ASP A 121 -0.08 10.91 -7.40
C ASP A 121 -1.17 10.42 -8.36
N SER A 122 -0.84 10.31 -9.64
CA SER A 122 -1.77 9.87 -10.69
C SER A 122 -2.28 8.44 -10.47
N SER A 123 -1.50 7.60 -9.79
CA SER A 123 -1.89 6.23 -9.40
C SER A 123 -2.74 6.20 -8.12
N ARG A 124 -2.91 7.34 -7.43
CA ARG A 124 -3.64 7.44 -6.15
C ARG A 124 -3.09 6.54 -5.03
N HIS A 125 -1.84 6.07 -5.18
CA HIS A 125 -1.15 5.20 -4.21
C HIS A 125 -0.27 5.99 -3.26
N GLY A 126 0.51 6.93 -3.78
CA GLY A 126 1.36 7.82 -2.99
C GLY A 126 0.55 8.94 -2.35
N VAL A 127 -0.25 8.63 -1.34
CA VAL A 127 -1.24 9.55 -0.73
C VAL A 127 -0.64 10.61 0.21
N LEU A 128 0.66 10.55 0.47
CA LEU A 128 1.44 11.49 1.28
C LEU A 128 2.88 11.56 0.74
N GLY A 129 3.55 12.68 0.99
CA GLY A 129 4.96 12.88 0.67
C GLY A 129 5.17 13.83 -0.50
N ASP A 130 6.24 14.63 -0.39
CA ASP A 130 6.48 15.79 -1.25
C ASP A 130 6.79 15.43 -2.71
N ILE A 131 7.13 14.16 -3.01
CA ILE A 131 7.50 13.73 -4.35
C ILE A 131 6.28 13.48 -5.24
N LEU A 132 5.21 12.88 -4.69
CA LEU A 132 4.04 12.46 -5.47
C LEU A 132 2.74 13.15 -5.07
N SER A 133 2.62 13.64 -3.82
CA SER A 133 1.40 14.26 -3.30
C SER A 133 1.76 15.37 -2.29
N ALA A 134 2.54 16.34 -2.75
CA ALA A 134 3.03 17.43 -1.91
C ALA A 134 1.89 18.26 -1.27
N SER A 135 0.77 18.40 -1.99
CA SER A 135 -0.43 19.10 -1.49
C SER A 135 -0.99 18.45 -0.22
N GLN A 136 -0.80 17.14 -0.07
CA GLN A 136 -1.34 16.34 1.03
C GLN A 136 -0.41 16.31 2.26
N THR A 137 0.88 16.64 2.11
CA THR A 137 1.89 16.38 3.14
C THR A 137 1.63 17.16 4.41
N LYS A 138 1.45 18.48 4.31
CA LYS A 138 1.29 19.35 5.50
C LYS A 138 0.03 18.98 6.31
N ASP A 139 -1.10 18.85 5.62
CA ASP A 139 -2.38 18.48 6.26
C ASP A 139 -2.32 17.07 6.82
N GLY A 140 -1.75 16.13 6.07
CA GLY A 140 -1.58 14.76 6.50
C GLY A 140 -0.72 14.63 7.75
N VAL A 141 0.43 15.30 7.80
CA VAL A 141 1.29 15.32 8.99
C VAL A 141 0.53 15.87 10.20
N ASN A 142 -0.18 17.00 10.05
CA ASN A 142 -0.94 17.61 11.15
C ASN A 142 -2.04 16.65 11.67
N LYS A 143 -2.78 16.02 10.78
CA LYS A 143 -3.82 15.04 11.14
C LYS A 143 -3.24 13.82 11.83
N ILE A 144 -2.11 13.28 11.35
CA ILE A 144 -1.42 12.16 11.96
C ILE A 144 -0.94 12.52 13.38
N LEU A 145 -0.30 13.68 13.55
CA LEU A 145 0.15 14.16 14.85
C LEU A 145 -1.03 14.37 15.82
N SER A 146 -2.10 14.99 15.35
CA SER A 146 -3.32 15.15 16.14
C SER A 146 -3.96 13.80 16.53
N TRP A 147 -3.89 12.80 15.66
CA TRP A 147 -4.36 11.45 16.00
C TRP A 147 -3.45 10.79 17.03
N LEU A 148 -2.12 10.87 16.83
CA LEU A 148 -1.13 10.29 17.75
C LEU A 148 -1.21 10.88 19.16
N SER A 149 -1.42 12.19 19.31
CA SER A 149 -1.49 12.87 20.61
C SER A 149 -2.59 12.36 21.53
N LYS A 150 -3.55 11.57 20.99
CA LYS A 150 -4.58 10.91 21.78
C LYS A 150 -4.09 9.64 22.51
N TYR A 151 -2.91 9.12 22.13
CA TYR A 151 -2.41 7.83 22.57
C TYR A 151 -0.97 7.87 23.09
N ILE A 152 -0.27 8.98 22.88
CA ILE A 152 1.10 9.23 23.29
C ILE A 152 1.16 10.51 24.13
#